data_80bbef6aa96c3b1a21375f2a7d9493f7
#
_entry.id   80bbef6aa96c3b1a21375f2a7d9493f7
#
_cell.length_a   1.000
_cell.length_b   1.000
_cell.length_c   1.000
_cell.angle_alpha   90.00
_cell.angle_beta   90.00
_cell.angle_gamma   90.00
#
_symmetry.space_group_name_H-M   'P 1'
#
loop_
_entity.id
_entity.type
_entity.pdbx_description
1 polymer ?
#
loop_
_entity_poly.entity_id
_entity_poly.type
_entity_poly.pdbx_seq_one_letter_code
_entity_poly.pdbx_strand_id
1 'polypeptide(L)'
;MIYTITLNPSIDFIVPVDQLKLGKLNYMNDEYKVPGGKGINVSRILQELSTSSTALGFIGGFTGKFIIDFLEKRNLKTDFISVSEDTRINIKLKSSEETEINGRGPSISNDKANKLLLQLEKITANDFVVMSGSKPPSLPTDFYEKAIKKVLAAGAQFAIDTTGDALMQSLAYQPLVIKPNKHELEELFGVSISTDEDVTKFGKKLLEKGAQHVIVSMGADGAILITNNGIYKGTSPSGTLRNSVGAGDSMIAGFLSIYLKSQNVLEAFKMSISAGSATAFSYDLATRNKIDNLLSEIEVTIL
;
A
#
# COMPACT_ATOMS: atom_id res chain seq x y z
N MET A 1 -11.50 8.93 11.51
CA MET A 1 -10.01 8.85 11.45
C MET A 1 -9.63 7.68 10.55
N ILE A 2 -8.46 7.76 9.86
CA ILE A 2 -7.94 6.59 9.13
C ILE A 2 -6.82 5.95 9.95
N TYR A 3 -6.88 4.64 10.14
CA TYR A 3 -5.81 3.85 10.74
C TYR A 3 -5.14 3.01 9.66
N THR A 4 -3.81 3.05 9.56
CA THR A 4 -3.07 2.22 8.59
C THR A 4 -2.27 1.17 9.35
N ILE A 5 -2.43 -0.08 9.00
CA ILE A 5 -1.74 -1.20 9.66
C ILE A 5 -0.62 -1.69 8.77
N THR A 6 0.62 -1.65 9.30
CA THR A 6 1.80 -2.26 8.71
C THR A 6 2.32 -3.36 9.63
N LEU A 7 2.00 -4.61 9.32
CA LEU A 7 2.40 -5.73 10.19
C LEU A 7 3.90 -6.03 10.17
N ASN A 8 4.58 -5.67 9.08
CA ASN A 8 6.00 -5.94 8.86
C ASN A 8 6.73 -4.73 8.25
N PRO A 9 6.80 -3.60 8.98
CA PRO A 9 7.52 -2.41 8.52
C PRO A 9 9.00 -2.70 8.26
N SER A 10 9.67 -1.79 7.56
CA SER A 10 11.08 -1.89 7.24
C SER A 10 11.76 -0.53 7.23
N ILE A 11 13.08 -0.53 7.29
CA ILE A 11 13.86 0.53 6.67
C ILE A 11 14.15 0.06 5.25
N ASP A 12 13.72 0.82 4.26
CA ASP A 12 14.14 0.59 2.88
C ASP A 12 15.43 1.37 2.64
N PHE A 13 16.52 0.61 2.47
CA PHE A 13 17.85 1.12 2.24
C PHE A 13 18.15 1.08 0.75
N ILE A 14 18.17 2.25 0.12
CA ILE A 14 18.40 2.40 -1.30
C ILE A 14 19.91 2.52 -1.52
N VAL A 15 20.43 1.61 -2.33
CA VAL A 15 21.87 1.43 -2.59
C VAL A 15 22.13 1.56 -4.09
N PRO A 16 22.41 2.77 -4.58
CA PRO A 16 22.79 2.96 -5.98
C PRO A 16 24.26 2.58 -6.20
N VAL A 17 24.50 1.71 -7.18
CA VAL A 17 25.83 1.26 -7.61
C VAL A 17 25.86 1.26 -9.14
N ASP A 18 26.76 2.02 -9.75
CA ASP A 18 26.81 2.16 -11.22
C ASP A 18 26.92 0.82 -11.93
N GLN A 19 27.84 -0.04 -11.47
CA GLN A 19 28.03 -1.39 -11.98
C GLN A 19 28.34 -2.35 -10.84
N LEU A 20 27.37 -3.19 -10.49
CA LEU A 20 27.58 -4.22 -9.47
C LEU A 20 28.53 -5.30 -9.98
N LYS A 21 29.62 -5.54 -9.23
CA LYS A 21 30.61 -6.60 -9.49
C LYS A 21 30.50 -7.66 -8.39
N LEU A 22 29.94 -8.81 -8.72
CA LEU A 22 29.81 -9.92 -7.79
C LEU A 22 31.21 -10.42 -7.34
N GLY A 23 31.36 -10.72 -6.05
CA GLY A 23 32.61 -11.19 -5.47
C GLY A 23 33.72 -10.15 -5.39
N LYS A 24 33.42 -8.85 -5.62
CA LYS A 24 34.35 -7.73 -5.54
C LYS A 24 33.86 -6.67 -4.58
N LEU A 25 34.76 -5.77 -4.16
CA LEU A 25 34.41 -4.55 -3.45
C LEU A 25 33.66 -3.62 -4.39
N ASN A 26 32.51 -3.14 -3.98
CA ASN A 26 31.69 -2.15 -4.66
C ASN A 26 31.51 -0.94 -3.75
N TYR A 27 31.37 0.25 -4.33
CA TYR A 27 31.11 1.49 -3.62
C TYR A 27 29.75 2.05 -4.05
N MET A 28 28.98 2.56 -3.09
CA MET A 28 27.74 3.29 -3.34
C MET A 28 28.08 4.73 -3.70
N ASN A 29 27.29 5.32 -4.61
CA ASN A 29 27.43 6.75 -4.93
C ASN A 29 26.76 7.59 -3.83
N ASP A 30 25.44 7.50 -3.73
CA ASP A 30 24.63 8.17 -2.71
C ASP A 30 23.70 7.16 -2.06
N GLU A 31 23.70 7.09 -0.74
CA GLU A 31 22.79 6.23 -0.01
C GLU A 31 21.67 7.03 0.65
N TYR A 32 20.48 6.50 0.66
CA TYR A 32 19.42 7.06 1.49
C TYR A 32 18.53 5.97 2.08
N LYS A 33 17.92 6.32 3.21
CA LYS A 33 17.09 5.42 4.00
C LYS A 33 15.72 6.05 4.21
N VAL A 34 14.68 5.29 3.95
CA VAL A 34 13.30 5.74 4.15
C VAL A 34 12.53 4.68 4.96
N PRO A 35 11.53 5.08 5.75
CA PRO A 35 10.59 4.13 6.30
C PRO A 35 9.87 3.41 5.18
N GLY A 36 9.90 2.08 5.22
CA GLY A 36 9.18 1.20 4.32
C GLY A 36 8.02 0.51 5.02
N GLY A 37 7.17 -0.09 4.19
CA GLY A 37 5.95 -0.77 4.62
C GLY A 37 4.70 -0.08 4.07
N LYS A 38 3.87 -0.88 3.39
CA LYS A 38 2.75 -0.37 2.60
C LYS A 38 1.81 0.57 3.40
N GLY A 39 1.41 0.21 4.62
CA GLY A 39 0.53 1.06 5.44
C GLY A 39 1.20 2.37 5.88
N ILE A 40 2.52 2.36 6.13
CA ILE A 40 3.30 3.58 6.40
C ILE A 40 3.29 4.48 5.15
N ASN A 41 3.50 3.92 3.97
CA ASN A 41 3.44 4.67 2.72
C ASN A 41 2.05 5.28 2.50
N VAL A 42 0.98 4.52 2.75
CA VAL A 42 -0.40 5.05 2.72
C VAL A 42 -0.54 6.24 3.67
N SER A 43 -0.08 6.15 4.92
CA SER A 43 -0.16 7.26 5.88
C SER A 43 0.63 8.49 5.43
N ARG A 44 1.82 8.31 4.85
CA ARG A 44 2.64 9.41 4.33
C ARG A 44 1.93 10.16 3.20
N ILE A 45 1.33 9.44 2.25
CA ILE A 45 0.58 10.07 1.16
C ILE A 45 -0.75 10.68 1.64
N LEU A 46 -1.46 10.04 2.57
CA LEU A 46 -2.65 10.66 3.17
C LEU A 46 -2.31 12.01 3.82
N GLN A 47 -1.16 12.12 4.47
CA GLN A 47 -0.68 13.38 5.04
C GLN A 47 -0.41 14.43 3.97
N GLU A 48 0.26 14.09 2.87
CA GLU A 48 0.44 14.99 1.72
C GLU A 48 -0.93 15.47 1.18
N LEU A 49 -1.93 14.60 1.18
CA LEU A 49 -3.30 14.91 0.76
C LEU A 49 -4.16 15.53 1.88
N SER A 50 -3.54 16.04 2.95
CA SER A 50 -4.24 16.70 4.09
C SER A 50 -5.36 15.83 4.69
N THR A 51 -5.12 14.53 4.74
CA THR A 51 -6.03 13.54 5.33
C THR A 51 -5.34 12.89 6.53
N SER A 52 -5.92 13.09 7.71
CA SER A 52 -5.33 12.60 8.96
C SER A 52 -5.37 11.08 9.05
N SER A 53 -4.25 10.48 9.46
CA SER A 53 -4.15 9.05 9.74
C SER A 53 -3.30 8.78 10.98
N THR A 54 -3.41 7.55 11.51
CA THR A 54 -2.52 7.03 12.56
C THR A 54 -1.95 5.69 12.08
N ALA A 55 -0.62 5.59 12.07
CA ALA A 55 0.08 4.38 11.67
C ALA A 55 0.20 3.40 12.85
N LEU A 56 -0.27 2.17 12.64
CA LEU A 56 -0.23 1.05 13.58
C LEU A 56 0.66 -0.08 13.02
N GLY A 57 1.08 -0.98 13.88
CA GLY A 57 1.85 -2.16 13.51
C GLY A 57 2.88 -2.52 14.57
N PHE A 58 3.90 -3.28 14.18
CA PHE A 58 4.96 -3.74 15.07
C PHE A 58 6.28 -3.09 14.71
N ILE A 59 7.01 -2.63 15.73
CA ILE A 59 8.28 -1.93 15.53
C ILE A 59 9.23 -2.26 16.68
N GLY A 60 10.55 -2.38 16.41
CA GLY A 60 11.51 -2.68 17.46
C GLY A 60 12.94 -2.30 17.12
N GLY A 61 13.76 -2.20 18.14
CA GLY A 61 15.17 -1.90 18.05
C GLY A 61 15.51 -0.50 17.53
N PHE A 62 16.78 -0.30 17.17
CA PHE A 62 17.25 0.99 16.65
C PHE A 62 16.64 1.32 15.28
N THR A 63 16.37 0.31 14.48
CA THR A 63 15.71 0.45 13.17
C THR A 63 14.26 0.90 13.32
N GLY A 64 13.56 0.38 14.32
CA GLY A 64 12.21 0.83 14.66
C GLY A 64 12.21 2.28 15.14
N LYS A 65 13.18 2.66 15.98
CA LYS A 65 13.34 4.05 16.43
C LYS A 65 13.57 4.99 15.24
N PHE A 66 14.39 4.61 14.27
CA PHE A 66 14.57 5.42 13.05
C PHE A 66 13.24 5.72 12.36
N ILE A 67 12.35 4.72 12.23
CA ILE A 67 11.05 4.89 11.58
C ILE A 67 10.16 5.85 12.39
N ILE A 68 10.09 5.67 13.70
CA ILE A 68 9.32 6.57 14.59
C ILE A 68 9.83 8.00 14.44
N ASP A 69 11.12 8.22 14.62
CA ASP A 69 11.74 9.56 14.56
C ASP A 69 11.49 10.22 13.18
N PHE A 70 11.51 9.44 12.10
CA PHE A 70 11.24 9.94 10.75
C PHE A 70 9.79 10.40 10.58
N LEU A 71 8.84 9.63 11.11
CA LEU A 71 7.41 9.92 11.00
C LEU A 71 6.99 11.07 11.91
N GLU A 72 7.50 11.11 13.15
CA GLU A 72 7.22 12.17 14.11
C GLU A 72 7.76 13.53 13.65
N LYS A 73 8.97 13.58 13.06
CA LYS A 73 9.52 14.81 12.43
C LYS A 73 8.61 15.38 11.34
N ARG A 74 7.73 14.58 10.78
CA ARG A 74 6.74 14.97 9.78
C ARG A 74 5.33 15.14 10.36
N ASN A 75 5.20 15.12 11.70
CA ASN A 75 3.93 15.22 12.41
C ASN A 75 2.92 14.11 12.03
N LEU A 76 3.38 12.94 11.58
CA LEU A 76 2.54 11.80 11.32
C LEU A 76 2.29 11.04 12.63
N LYS A 77 1.02 10.82 12.98
CA LYS A 77 0.65 10.11 14.20
C LYS A 77 0.97 8.63 14.11
N THR A 78 1.56 8.08 15.16
CA THR A 78 1.92 6.67 15.27
C THR A 78 1.42 6.08 16.59
N ASP A 79 1.01 4.81 16.57
CA ASP A 79 0.70 4.03 17.77
C ASP A 79 1.16 2.58 17.55
N PHE A 80 2.47 2.42 17.34
CA PHE A 80 3.10 1.13 17.10
C PHE A 80 3.26 0.30 18.38
N ILE A 81 3.10 -1.01 18.25
CA ILE A 81 3.43 -1.97 19.30
C ILE A 81 4.94 -2.24 19.27
N SER A 82 5.62 -1.93 20.38
CA SER A 82 7.05 -2.21 20.52
C SER A 82 7.30 -3.72 20.67
N VAL A 83 8.26 -4.25 19.91
CA VAL A 83 8.75 -5.62 19.96
C VAL A 83 10.23 -5.65 20.32
N SER A 84 10.75 -6.82 20.74
CA SER A 84 12.13 -6.95 21.23
C SER A 84 13.19 -7.00 20.16
N GLU A 85 12.85 -7.57 18.99
CA GLU A 85 13.78 -7.69 17.88
C GLU A 85 13.73 -6.44 16.99
N ASP A 86 14.81 -6.21 16.24
CA ASP A 86 14.92 -5.09 15.32
C ASP A 86 13.89 -5.20 14.19
N THR A 87 13.30 -4.06 13.84
CA THR A 87 12.56 -3.91 12.59
C THR A 87 13.49 -4.22 11.41
N ARG A 88 13.00 -4.96 10.42
CA ARG A 88 13.80 -5.39 9.27
C ARG A 88 14.34 -4.22 8.44
N ILE A 89 15.45 -4.50 7.74
CA ILE A 89 15.98 -3.65 6.69
C ILE A 89 15.77 -4.40 5.36
N ASN A 90 15.25 -3.70 4.37
CA ASN A 90 15.23 -4.13 2.99
C ASN A 90 16.31 -3.38 2.22
N ILE A 91 17.05 -4.05 1.37
CA ILE A 91 18.03 -3.43 0.49
C ILE A 91 17.41 -3.31 -0.89
N LYS A 92 17.40 -2.09 -1.44
CA LYS A 92 16.99 -1.78 -2.81
C LYS A 92 18.25 -1.43 -3.60
N LEU A 93 18.88 -2.45 -4.16
CA LEU A 93 20.08 -2.29 -4.97
C LEU A 93 19.69 -1.78 -6.36
N LYS A 94 20.15 -0.59 -6.70
CA LYS A 94 19.90 0.05 -7.99
C LYS A 94 21.20 0.06 -8.79
N SER A 95 21.26 -0.77 -9.85
CA SER A 95 22.37 -0.86 -10.78
C SER A 95 21.81 -0.88 -12.21
N SER A 96 22.42 -1.62 -13.12
CA SER A 96 21.84 -1.90 -14.45
C SER A 96 20.44 -2.55 -14.36
N GLU A 97 20.24 -3.33 -13.31
CA GLU A 97 18.97 -3.92 -12.94
C GLU A 97 18.65 -3.60 -11.46
N GLU A 98 17.38 -3.48 -11.13
CA GLU A 98 16.94 -3.31 -9.75
C GLU A 98 16.84 -4.68 -9.07
N THR A 99 17.50 -4.82 -7.91
CA THR A 99 17.45 -6.04 -7.10
C THR A 99 17.00 -5.72 -5.69
N GLU A 100 16.00 -6.44 -5.21
CA GLU A 100 15.50 -6.31 -3.86
C GLU A 100 15.94 -7.47 -2.98
N ILE A 101 16.49 -7.15 -1.79
CA ILE A 101 16.79 -8.13 -0.75
C ILE A 101 15.97 -7.75 0.47
N ASN A 102 14.92 -8.51 0.73
CA ASN A 102 13.95 -8.20 1.76
C ASN A 102 14.19 -9.04 3.03
N GLY A 103 14.36 -8.36 4.18
CA GLY A 103 14.46 -9.00 5.49
C GLY A 103 13.14 -9.66 5.89
N ARG A 104 13.21 -10.71 6.71
CA ARG A 104 12.02 -11.44 7.19
C ARG A 104 11.19 -10.65 8.20
N GLY A 105 11.82 -9.77 8.97
CA GLY A 105 11.21 -9.03 10.07
C GLY A 105 11.27 -9.76 11.40
N PRO A 106 10.89 -9.05 12.49
CA PRO A 106 10.96 -9.56 13.85
C PRO A 106 9.97 -10.67 14.13
N SER A 107 10.27 -11.48 15.13
CA SER A 107 9.32 -12.43 15.70
C SER A 107 8.29 -11.69 16.56
N ILE A 108 7.02 -11.89 16.28
CA ILE A 108 5.92 -11.27 17.00
C ILE A 108 5.30 -12.29 17.96
N SER A 109 5.41 -12.03 19.25
CA SER A 109 4.78 -12.91 20.26
C SER A 109 3.25 -12.77 20.24
N ASN A 110 2.55 -13.79 20.74
CA ASN A 110 1.10 -13.77 20.86
C ASN A 110 0.60 -12.58 21.71
N ASP A 111 1.33 -12.20 22.78
CA ASP A 111 1.00 -11.00 23.57
C ASP A 111 1.01 -9.74 22.73
N LYS A 112 2.05 -9.54 21.92
CA LYS A 112 2.16 -8.38 21.04
C LYS A 112 1.11 -8.39 19.93
N ALA A 113 0.85 -9.56 19.34
CA ALA A 113 -0.22 -9.73 18.36
C ALA A 113 -1.60 -9.37 18.95
N ASN A 114 -1.90 -9.83 20.17
CA ASN A 114 -3.13 -9.51 20.88
C ASN A 114 -3.21 -8.02 21.23
N LYS A 115 -2.12 -7.35 21.59
CA LYS A 115 -2.12 -5.90 21.83
C LYS A 115 -2.57 -5.10 20.61
N LEU A 116 -2.14 -5.48 19.40
CA LEU A 116 -2.63 -4.83 18.18
C LEU A 116 -4.13 -5.06 17.98
N LEU A 117 -4.62 -6.29 18.21
CA LEU A 117 -6.07 -6.56 18.13
C LEU A 117 -6.88 -5.76 19.16
N LEU A 118 -6.34 -5.53 20.35
CA LEU A 118 -6.97 -4.67 21.39
C LEU A 118 -6.96 -3.18 20.99
N GLN A 119 -5.94 -2.71 20.25
CA GLN A 119 -5.99 -1.34 19.70
C GLN A 119 -7.17 -1.18 18.73
N LEU A 120 -7.46 -2.22 17.93
CA LEU A 120 -8.59 -2.20 16.98
C LEU A 120 -9.95 -2.18 17.66
N GLU A 121 -10.06 -2.60 18.91
CA GLU A 121 -11.31 -2.49 19.69
C GLU A 121 -11.67 -1.03 20.08
N LYS A 122 -10.71 -0.09 19.97
CA LYS A 122 -10.94 1.34 20.21
C LYS A 122 -11.47 2.08 19.00
N ILE A 123 -11.52 1.42 17.83
CA ILE A 123 -12.02 1.95 16.58
C ILE A 123 -13.55 2.07 16.67
N THR A 124 -14.10 3.06 16.00
CA THR A 124 -15.53 3.34 15.95
C THR A 124 -16.07 3.26 14.51
N ALA A 125 -17.40 3.26 14.37
CA ALA A 125 -18.04 3.24 13.03
C ALA A 125 -17.68 4.44 12.13
N ASN A 126 -17.16 5.54 12.72
CA ASN A 126 -16.71 6.70 11.97
C ASN A 126 -15.23 6.61 11.51
N ASP A 127 -14.58 5.52 11.82
CA ASP A 127 -13.18 5.29 11.48
C ASP A 127 -13.07 4.38 10.24
N PHE A 128 -11.89 4.39 9.65
CA PHE A 128 -11.55 3.56 8.51
C PHE A 128 -10.19 2.88 8.72
N VAL A 129 -10.06 1.61 8.33
CA VAL A 129 -8.81 0.87 8.51
C VAL A 129 -8.24 0.44 7.17
N VAL A 130 -6.96 0.75 6.94
CA VAL A 130 -6.19 0.23 5.80
C VAL A 130 -5.24 -0.83 6.30
N MET A 131 -5.40 -2.05 5.83
CA MET A 131 -4.51 -3.17 6.11
C MET A 131 -3.65 -3.45 4.90
N SER A 132 -2.34 -3.29 5.01
CA SER A 132 -1.49 -3.36 3.82
C SER A 132 -0.18 -4.11 4.08
N GLY A 133 0.25 -4.85 3.06
CA GLY A 133 1.53 -5.53 3.00
C GLY A 133 1.51 -6.96 3.54
N SER A 134 2.71 -7.52 3.63
CA SER A 134 2.93 -8.87 4.18
C SER A 134 2.91 -8.87 5.69
N LYS A 135 2.63 -10.02 6.27
CA LYS A 135 2.78 -10.27 7.71
C LYS A 135 4.09 -11.01 8.00
N PRO A 136 4.72 -10.80 9.17
CA PRO A 136 5.82 -11.65 9.61
C PRO A 136 5.39 -13.13 9.69
N PRO A 137 6.30 -14.09 9.40
CA PRO A 137 5.99 -15.53 9.48
C PRO A 137 5.51 -16.00 10.87
N SER A 138 5.89 -15.27 11.93
CA SER A 138 5.50 -15.56 13.32
C SER A 138 4.03 -15.27 13.63
N LEU A 139 3.37 -14.42 12.82
CA LEU A 139 1.93 -14.18 12.99
C LEU A 139 1.11 -15.33 12.39
N PRO A 140 -0.01 -15.73 13.05
CA PRO A 140 -0.92 -16.74 12.53
C PRO A 140 -1.40 -16.44 11.12
N THR A 141 -1.73 -17.48 10.35
CA THR A 141 -2.24 -17.32 8.98
C THR A 141 -3.53 -16.52 8.93
N ASP A 142 -4.37 -16.62 9.94
CA ASP A 142 -5.67 -15.95 10.10
C ASP A 142 -5.59 -14.56 10.77
N PHE A 143 -4.38 -13.98 10.93
CA PHE A 143 -4.24 -12.73 11.65
C PHE A 143 -4.99 -11.57 10.99
N TYR A 144 -4.92 -11.45 9.65
CA TYR A 144 -5.70 -10.44 8.93
C TYR A 144 -7.22 -10.63 9.13
N GLU A 145 -7.68 -11.88 9.08
CA GLU A 145 -9.09 -12.19 9.33
C GLU A 145 -9.53 -11.75 10.75
N LYS A 146 -8.71 -12.04 11.77
CA LYS A 146 -8.98 -11.60 13.15
C LYS A 146 -9.03 -10.07 13.25
N ALA A 147 -8.13 -9.36 12.58
CA ALA A 147 -8.13 -7.90 12.55
C ALA A 147 -9.38 -7.36 11.85
N ILE A 148 -9.75 -7.91 10.69
CA ILE A 148 -10.97 -7.54 9.94
C ILE A 148 -12.20 -7.71 10.81
N LYS A 149 -12.35 -8.86 11.48
CA LYS A 149 -13.49 -9.11 12.39
C LYS A 149 -13.61 -8.07 13.51
N LYS A 150 -12.47 -7.61 14.08
CA LYS A 150 -12.48 -6.53 15.08
C LYS A 150 -12.96 -5.21 14.50
N VAL A 151 -12.47 -4.84 13.32
CA VAL A 151 -12.86 -3.62 12.63
C VAL A 151 -14.35 -3.61 12.29
N LEU A 152 -14.86 -4.71 11.75
CA LEU A 152 -16.29 -4.85 11.42
C LEU A 152 -17.18 -4.88 12.65
N ALA A 153 -16.74 -5.50 13.75
CA ALA A 153 -17.47 -5.49 15.02
C ALA A 153 -17.63 -4.06 15.60
N ALA A 154 -16.68 -3.16 15.30
CA ALA A 154 -16.77 -1.74 15.63
C ALA A 154 -17.69 -0.93 14.69
N GLY A 155 -18.24 -1.58 13.64
CA GLY A 155 -19.03 -0.92 12.60
C GLY A 155 -18.18 -0.12 11.59
N ALA A 156 -16.85 -0.20 11.66
CA ALA A 156 -15.95 0.51 10.76
C ALA A 156 -15.78 -0.24 9.43
N GLN A 157 -15.37 0.49 8.40
CA GLN A 157 -15.03 -0.05 7.09
C GLN A 157 -13.51 -0.24 6.95
N PHE A 158 -13.10 -1.03 5.97
CA PHE A 158 -11.67 -1.26 5.71
C PHE A 158 -11.34 -1.38 4.22
N ALA A 159 -10.07 -1.12 3.92
CA ALA A 159 -9.41 -1.49 2.67
C ALA A 159 -8.29 -2.48 2.96
N ILE A 160 -7.98 -3.33 2.00
CA ILE A 160 -6.87 -4.27 2.11
C ILE A 160 -6.03 -4.29 0.84
N ASP A 161 -4.71 -4.21 1.01
CA ASP A 161 -3.71 -4.35 -0.06
C ASP A 161 -2.69 -5.43 0.30
N THR A 162 -3.06 -6.65 0.04
CA THR A 162 -2.28 -7.88 0.22
C THR A 162 -2.45 -8.78 -0.99
N THR A 163 -1.75 -9.89 -1.05
CA THR A 163 -1.73 -10.80 -2.21
C THR A 163 -2.15 -12.22 -1.82
N GLY A 164 -2.38 -13.05 -2.83
CA GLY A 164 -2.64 -14.48 -2.66
C GLY A 164 -3.87 -14.80 -1.81
N ASP A 165 -3.76 -15.86 -1.02
CA ASP A 165 -4.87 -16.37 -0.21
C ASP A 165 -5.40 -15.35 0.80
N ALA A 166 -4.54 -14.50 1.36
CA ALA A 166 -4.95 -13.48 2.32
C ALA A 166 -5.90 -12.46 1.68
N LEU A 167 -5.65 -12.06 0.43
CA LEU A 167 -6.57 -11.21 -0.32
C LEU A 167 -7.88 -11.94 -0.58
N MET A 168 -7.82 -13.16 -1.12
CA MET A 168 -9.01 -13.93 -1.47
C MET A 168 -9.92 -14.20 -0.27
N GLN A 169 -9.36 -14.52 0.90
CA GLN A 169 -10.12 -14.73 2.12
C GLN A 169 -10.76 -13.44 2.64
N SER A 170 -10.12 -12.29 2.44
CA SER A 170 -10.63 -11.00 2.89
C SER A 170 -11.87 -10.53 2.12
N LEU A 171 -12.08 -11.00 0.88
CA LEU A 171 -13.19 -10.57 0.04
C LEU A 171 -14.57 -10.90 0.64
N ALA A 172 -14.68 -12.03 1.37
CA ALA A 172 -15.92 -12.39 2.08
C ALA A 172 -16.36 -11.34 3.12
N TYR A 173 -15.45 -10.46 3.52
CA TYR A 173 -15.70 -9.39 4.50
C TYR A 173 -15.97 -8.03 3.85
N GLN A 174 -16.14 -7.97 2.54
CA GLN A 174 -16.54 -6.81 1.74
C GLN A 174 -15.63 -5.57 1.92
N PRO A 175 -14.30 -5.68 1.63
CA PRO A 175 -13.43 -4.51 1.67
C PRO A 175 -13.96 -3.40 0.76
N LEU A 176 -13.88 -2.14 1.21
CA LEU A 176 -14.33 -0.99 0.43
C LEU A 176 -13.57 -0.88 -0.90
N VAL A 177 -12.27 -1.07 -0.87
CA VAL A 177 -11.41 -1.06 -2.06
C VAL A 177 -10.27 -2.05 -1.91
N ILE A 178 -9.98 -2.72 -3.01
CA ILE A 178 -8.76 -3.51 -3.22
C ILE A 178 -8.06 -3.00 -4.47
N LYS A 179 -6.74 -3.17 -4.51
CA LYS A 179 -5.94 -2.69 -5.64
C LYS A 179 -4.87 -3.70 -6.07
N PRO A 180 -5.21 -4.79 -6.72
CA PRO A 180 -4.21 -5.63 -7.38
C PRO A 180 -3.57 -4.88 -8.58
N ASN A 181 -2.31 -5.18 -8.88
CA ASN A 181 -1.77 -4.87 -10.19
C ASN A 181 -2.09 -6.01 -11.18
N LYS A 182 -1.81 -5.79 -12.46
CA LYS A 182 -2.06 -6.77 -13.52
C LYS A 182 -1.40 -8.12 -13.23
N HIS A 183 -0.13 -8.12 -12.79
CA HIS A 183 0.62 -9.34 -12.47
C HIS A 183 0.03 -10.08 -11.26
N GLU A 184 -0.31 -9.36 -10.19
CA GLU A 184 -0.99 -9.94 -9.03
C GLU A 184 -2.34 -10.57 -9.42
N LEU A 185 -3.06 -9.96 -10.37
CA LEU A 185 -4.31 -10.50 -10.88
C LEU A 185 -4.08 -11.78 -11.72
N GLU A 186 -3.02 -11.83 -12.52
CA GLU A 186 -2.59 -13.03 -13.24
C GLU A 186 -2.25 -14.18 -12.29
N GLU A 187 -1.49 -13.91 -11.25
CA GLU A 187 -1.13 -14.90 -10.23
C GLU A 187 -2.36 -15.43 -9.47
N LEU A 188 -3.28 -14.53 -9.06
CA LEU A 188 -4.49 -14.90 -8.31
C LEU A 188 -5.39 -15.88 -9.05
N PHE A 189 -5.44 -15.78 -10.37
CA PHE A 189 -6.32 -16.61 -11.20
C PHE A 189 -5.58 -17.66 -12.03
N GLY A 190 -4.24 -17.69 -11.99
CA GLY A 190 -3.42 -18.63 -12.78
C GLY A 190 -3.60 -18.42 -14.28
N VAL A 191 -3.68 -17.19 -14.75
CA VAL A 191 -3.96 -16.81 -16.14
C VAL A 191 -2.96 -15.80 -16.67
N SER A 192 -2.91 -15.62 -17.99
CA SER A 192 -2.26 -14.47 -18.62
C SER A 192 -3.32 -13.44 -19.01
N ILE A 193 -3.05 -12.18 -18.77
CA ILE A 193 -3.92 -11.05 -19.08
C ILE A 193 -3.26 -10.21 -20.17
N SER A 194 -3.95 -10.01 -21.29
CA SER A 194 -3.42 -9.30 -22.44
C SER A 194 -4.22 -8.06 -22.83
N THR A 195 -5.51 -8.04 -22.52
CA THR A 195 -6.45 -7.00 -22.93
C THR A 195 -7.16 -6.35 -21.75
N ASP A 196 -7.79 -5.20 -21.98
CA ASP A 196 -8.64 -4.53 -20.99
C ASP A 196 -9.88 -5.39 -20.64
N GLU A 197 -10.37 -6.17 -21.60
CA GLU A 197 -11.46 -7.13 -21.39
C GLU A 197 -11.08 -8.24 -20.42
N ASP A 198 -9.83 -8.75 -20.52
CA ASP A 198 -9.30 -9.72 -19.55
C ASP A 198 -9.21 -9.11 -18.14
N VAL A 199 -8.66 -7.89 -18.02
CA VAL A 199 -8.59 -7.16 -16.76
C VAL A 199 -9.98 -7.01 -16.15
N THR A 200 -10.93 -6.57 -16.97
CA THR A 200 -12.34 -6.39 -16.58
C THR A 200 -12.97 -7.70 -16.13
N LYS A 201 -12.77 -8.77 -16.87
CA LYS A 201 -13.31 -10.10 -16.58
C LYS A 201 -12.84 -10.62 -15.22
N PHE A 202 -11.54 -10.55 -14.93
CA PHE A 202 -11.00 -11.06 -13.68
C PHE A 202 -11.23 -10.09 -12.53
N GLY A 203 -11.23 -8.76 -12.77
CA GLY A 203 -11.60 -7.77 -11.77
C GLY A 203 -13.07 -7.90 -11.32
N LYS A 204 -14.01 -8.20 -12.25
CA LYS A 204 -15.41 -8.52 -11.90
C LYS A 204 -15.53 -9.72 -10.97
N LYS A 205 -14.72 -10.76 -11.15
CA LYS A 205 -14.71 -11.92 -10.24
C LYS A 205 -14.32 -11.54 -8.81
N LEU A 206 -13.43 -10.54 -8.63
CA LEU A 206 -13.09 -10.03 -7.29
C LEU A 206 -14.24 -9.21 -6.69
N LEU A 207 -14.96 -8.45 -7.53
CA LEU A 207 -16.17 -7.74 -7.12
C LEU A 207 -17.27 -8.73 -6.69
N GLU A 208 -17.55 -9.75 -7.48
CA GLU A 208 -18.52 -10.83 -7.20
C GLU A 208 -18.19 -11.59 -5.91
N LYS A 209 -16.92 -11.67 -5.55
CA LYS A 209 -16.47 -12.29 -4.28
C LYS A 209 -16.61 -11.37 -3.07
N GLY A 210 -16.97 -10.09 -3.26
CA GLY A 210 -17.33 -9.18 -2.19
C GLY A 210 -16.61 -7.84 -2.15
N ALA A 211 -15.54 -7.60 -2.91
CA ALA A 211 -14.95 -6.26 -2.96
C ALA A 211 -15.98 -5.24 -3.45
N GLN A 212 -16.05 -4.04 -2.82
CA GLN A 212 -16.99 -3.01 -3.26
C GLN A 212 -16.44 -2.22 -4.46
N HIS A 213 -15.13 -1.99 -4.48
CA HIS A 213 -14.39 -1.37 -5.59
C HIS A 213 -13.11 -2.16 -5.86
N VAL A 214 -12.83 -2.40 -7.13
CA VAL A 214 -11.58 -3.04 -7.57
C VAL A 214 -10.84 -2.09 -8.48
N ILE A 215 -9.64 -1.68 -8.12
CA ILE A 215 -8.74 -0.89 -8.96
C ILE A 215 -7.64 -1.84 -9.45
N VAL A 216 -7.53 -2.07 -10.75
CA VAL A 216 -6.43 -2.84 -11.32
C VAL A 216 -5.42 -1.86 -11.93
N SER A 217 -4.22 -1.79 -11.33
CA SER A 217 -3.16 -0.93 -11.84
C SER A 217 -2.37 -1.64 -12.95
N MET A 218 -2.06 -0.91 -14.03
CA MET A 218 -1.42 -1.45 -15.24
C MET A 218 -0.15 -0.66 -15.63
N GLY A 219 0.47 0.02 -14.69
CA GLY A 219 1.67 0.83 -14.93
C GLY A 219 1.42 1.96 -15.92
N ALA A 220 2.18 1.98 -17.03
CA ALA A 220 2.03 3.01 -18.07
C ALA A 220 0.67 2.98 -18.79
N ASP A 221 -0.03 1.84 -18.78
CA ASP A 221 -1.35 1.70 -19.39
C ASP A 221 -2.48 2.27 -18.50
N GLY A 222 -2.13 2.89 -17.37
CA GLY A 222 -3.07 3.50 -16.45
C GLY A 222 -3.69 2.51 -15.48
N ALA A 223 -5.00 2.57 -15.28
CA ALA A 223 -5.72 1.67 -14.38
C ALA A 223 -7.16 1.44 -14.85
N ILE A 224 -7.76 0.34 -14.40
CA ILE A 224 -9.19 0.05 -14.58
C ILE A 224 -9.84 -0.01 -13.20
N LEU A 225 -10.93 0.75 -13.04
CA LEU A 225 -11.81 0.71 -11.89
C LEU A 225 -13.05 -0.10 -12.23
N ILE A 226 -13.35 -1.11 -11.43
CA ILE A 226 -14.54 -1.96 -11.54
C ILE A 226 -15.40 -1.75 -10.30
N THR A 227 -16.66 -1.39 -10.52
CA THR A 227 -17.68 -1.16 -9.48
C THR A 227 -18.99 -1.82 -9.88
N ASN A 228 -19.94 -1.89 -8.96
CA ASN A 228 -21.30 -2.36 -9.26
C ASN A 228 -22.04 -1.43 -10.25
N ASN A 229 -21.63 -0.16 -10.36
CA ASN A 229 -22.33 0.85 -11.17
C ASN A 229 -21.67 1.11 -12.52
N GLY A 230 -20.51 0.51 -12.79
CA GLY A 230 -19.80 0.70 -14.06
C GLY A 230 -18.33 0.32 -13.98
N ILE A 231 -17.72 0.32 -15.15
CA ILE A 231 -16.31 0.03 -15.37
C ILE A 231 -15.70 1.22 -16.06
N TYR A 232 -14.56 1.65 -15.56
CA TYR A 232 -13.92 2.88 -16.01
C TYR A 232 -12.43 2.62 -16.24
N LYS A 233 -11.90 3.14 -17.35
CA LYS A 233 -10.46 3.19 -17.61
C LYS A 233 -9.94 4.59 -17.39
N GLY A 234 -8.88 4.71 -16.61
CA GLY A 234 -8.16 5.96 -16.41
C GLY A 234 -6.79 5.89 -17.07
N THR A 235 -6.41 6.96 -17.79
CA THR A 235 -5.10 7.08 -18.44
C THR A 235 -4.00 7.32 -17.41
N SER A 236 -2.77 6.86 -17.70
CA SER A 236 -1.59 7.29 -16.95
C SER A 236 -1.09 8.63 -17.50
N PRO A 237 -0.77 9.62 -16.66
CA PRO A 237 -0.10 10.83 -17.14
C PRO A 237 1.31 10.50 -17.65
N SER A 238 1.86 11.40 -18.47
CA SER A 238 3.21 11.24 -19.00
C SER A 238 4.28 11.57 -17.95
N GLY A 239 5.36 10.77 -17.92
CA GLY A 239 6.46 11.01 -16.99
C GLY A 239 7.57 9.98 -17.09
N THR A 240 8.68 10.28 -16.42
CA THR A 240 9.83 9.36 -16.37
C THR A 240 9.73 8.50 -15.11
N LEU A 241 9.64 7.19 -15.28
CA LEU A 241 9.68 6.24 -14.17
C LEU A 241 11.01 6.36 -13.42
N ARG A 242 10.95 6.62 -12.11
CA ARG A 242 12.10 6.72 -11.21
C ARG A 242 12.07 5.65 -10.13
N ASN A 243 10.88 5.34 -9.61
CA ASN A 243 10.73 4.37 -8.53
C ASN A 243 9.30 3.82 -8.53
N SER A 244 9.13 2.52 -8.72
CA SER A 244 7.81 1.87 -8.66
C SER A 244 7.33 1.58 -7.24
N VAL A 245 8.24 1.61 -6.25
CA VAL A 245 7.93 1.29 -4.85
C VAL A 245 6.99 2.34 -4.25
N GLY A 246 5.92 1.90 -3.63
CA GLY A 246 4.94 2.77 -3.00
C GLY A 246 3.91 3.40 -3.95
N ALA A 247 4.03 3.22 -5.27
CA ALA A 247 3.04 3.75 -6.22
C ALA A 247 1.64 3.16 -5.95
N GLY A 248 1.55 1.85 -5.73
CA GLY A 248 0.30 1.19 -5.36
C GLY A 248 -0.28 1.67 -4.03
N ASP A 249 0.56 1.88 -3.02
CA ASP A 249 0.15 2.41 -1.71
C ASP A 249 -0.39 3.83 -1.86
N SER A 250 0.26 4.63 -2.73
CA SER A 250 -0.16 5.99 -3.08
C SER A 250 -1.52 6.00 -3.78
N MET A 251 -1.80 5.01 -4.63
CA MET A 251 -3.12 4.85 -5.25
C MET A 251 -4.21 4.62 -4.22
N ILE A 252 -4.00 3.74 -3.24
CA ILE A 252 -4.95 3.50 -2.14
C ILE A 252 -5.17 4.79 -1.33
N ALA A 253 -4.11 5.49 -0.97
CA ALA A 253 -4.20 6.74 -0.23
C ALA A 253 -4.95 7.81 -1.03
N GLY A 254 -4.65 7.98 -2.31
CA GLY A 254 -5.33 8.91 -3.22
C GLY A 254 -6.82 8.62 -3.28
N PHE A 255 -7.20 7.36 -3.52
CA PHE A 255 -8.60 6.95 -3.55
C PHE A 255 -9.34 7.30 -2.26
N LEU A 256 -8.79 6.88 -1.11
CA LEU A 256 -9.43 7.07 0.19
C LEU A 256 -9.52 8.54 0.59
N SER A 257 -8.53 9.37 0.23
CA SER A 257 -8.49 10.81 0.56
C SER A 257 -9.68 11.58 0.01
N ILE A 258 -10.24 11.13 -1.12
CA ILE A 258 -11.40 11.71 -1.79
C ILE A 258 -12.68 10.93 -1.44
N TYR A 259 -12.65 9.60 -1.61
CA TYR A 259 -13.86 8.78 -1.48
C TYR A 259 -14.52 8.89 -0.12
N LEU A 260 -13.74 8.85 0.96
CA LEU A 260 -14.30 8.94 2.32
C LEU A 260 -14.93 10.30 2.65
N LYS A 261 -14.66 11.34 1.86
CA LYS A 261 -15.24 12.68 2.05
C LYS A 261 -16.43 12.94 1.13
N SER A 262 -16.34 12.52 -0.12
CA SER A 262 -17.29 12.91 -1.17
C SER A 262 -18.18 11.78 -1.67
N GLN A 263 -17.81 10.53 -1.45
CA GLN A 263 -18.39 9.32 -2.06
C GLN A 263 -18.35 9.35 -3.61
N ASN A 264 -17.60 10.29 -4.21
CA ASN A 264 -17.42 10.39 -5.65
C ASN A 264 -16.32 9.42 -6.10
N VAL A 265 -16.72 8.28 -6.64
CA VAL A 265 -15.80 7.21 -7.03
C VAL A 265 -14.89 7.60 -8.20
N LEU A 266 -15.37 8.44 -9.13
CA LEU A 266 -14.57 8.84 -10.30
C LEU A 266 -13.49 9.86 -9.93
N GLU A 267 -13.80 10.83 -9.08
CA GLU A 267 -12.80 11.76 -8.54
C GLU A 267 -11.78 11.01 -7.67
N ALA A 268 -12.24 10.07 -6.84
CA ALA A 268 -11.36 9.23 -6.05
C ALA A 268 -10.43 8.37 -6.94
N PHE A 269 -10.94 7.85 -8.04
CA PHE A 269 -10.16 7.08 -9.01
C PHE A 269 -9.11 7.95 -9.72
N LYS A 270 -9.47 9.17 -10.17
CA LYS A 270 -8.51 10.13 -10.73
C LYS A 270 -7.39 10.45 -9.73
N MET A 271 -7.74 10.77 -8.48
CA MET A 271 -6.75 11.03 -7.43
C MET A 271 -5.87 9.81 -7.14
N SER A 272 -6.43 8.60 -7.20
CA SER A 272 -5.69 7.34 -7.09
C SER A 272 -4.59 7.25 -8.15
N ILE A 273 -4.94 7.42 -9.42
CA ILE A 273 -3.97 7.36 -10.53
C ILE A 273 -2.91 8.47 -10.39
N SER A 274 -3.35 9.69 -10.09
CA SER A 274 -2.45 10.82 -9.90
C SER A 274 -1.42 10.57 -8.81
N ALA A 275 -1.84 10.12 -7.64
CA ALA A 275 -0.95 9.83 -6.52
C ALA A 275 0.04 8.69 -6.83
N GLY A 276 -0.45 7.64 -7.49
CA GLY A 276 0.38 6.51 -7.94
C GLY A 276 1.44 6.92 -8.95
N SER A 277 1.02 7.63 -10.00
CA SER A 277 1.92 8.12 -11.06
C SER A 277 2.93 9.14 -10.54
N ALA A 278 2.49 10.09 -9.70
CA ALA A 278 3.38 11.07 -9.08
C ALA A 278 4.46 10.39 -8.23
N THR A 279 4.11 9.32 -7.51
CA THR A 279 5.09 8.50 -6.77
C THR A 279 6.02 7.76 -7.71
N ALA A 280 5.50 7.12 -8.76
CA ALA A 280 6.32 6.42 -9.75
C ALA A 280 7.35 7.34 -10.43
N PHE A 281 7.05 8.62 -10.59
CA PHE A 281 7.94 9.63 -11.16
C PHE A 281 8.81 10.35 -10.12
N SER A 282 8.85 9.90 -8.88
CA SER A 282 9.63 10.47 -7.78
C SER A 282 10.70 9.49 -7.29
N TYR A 283 11.73 9.98 -6.62
CA TYR A 283 12.74 9.11 -5.97
C TYR A 283 12.23 8.48 -4.67
N ASP A 284 11.37 9.19 -3.95
CA ASP A 284 10.60 8.72 -2.78
C ASP A 284 9.11 8.93 -3.09
N LEU A 285 8.24 8.81 -2.11
CA LEU A 285 6.81 9.08 -2.26
C LEU A 285 6.56 10.51 -2.77
N ALA A 286 5.47 10.68 -3.51
CA ALA A 286 5.12 11.97 -4.10
C ALA A 286 4.82 13.05 -3.06
N THR A 287 5.11 14.30 -3.43
CA THR A 287 4.63 15.48 -2.72
C THR A 287 3.25 15.90 -3.22
N ARG A 288 2.51 16.65 -2.42
CA ARG A 288 1.22 17.21 -2.76
C ARG A 288 1.23 17.93 -4.12
N ASN A 289 2.17 18.85 -4.32
CA ASN A 289 2.27 19.62 -5.57
C ASN A 289 2.40 18.73 -6.80
N LYS A 290 3.18 17.65 -6.71
CA LYS A 290 3.38 16.73 -7.83
C LYS A 290 2.11 15.94 -8.14
N ILE A 291 1.37 15.54 -7.11
CA ILE A 291 0.08 14.87 -7.26
C ILE A 291 -0.92 15.81 -7.94
N ASP A 292 -1.08 17.04 -7.44
CA ASP A 292 -2.04 18.00 -7.98
C ASP A 292 -1.73 18.37 -9.43
N ASN A 293 -0.46 18.49 -9.80
CA ASN A 293 -0.06 18.82 -11.17
C ASN A 293 -0.43 17.74 -12.19
N LEU A 294 -0.39 16.46 -11.82
CA LEU A 294 -0.73 15.36 -12.72
C LEU A 294 -2.24 15.10 -12.81
N LEU A 295 -3.04 15.61 -11.87
CA LEU A 295 -4.47 15.29 -11.81
C LEU A 295 -5.24 15.73 -13.05
N SER A 296 -4.86 16.86 -13.65
CA SER A 296 -5.49 17.41 -14.88
C SER A 296 -5.18 16.63 -16.15
N GLU A 297 -4.12 15.80 -16.13
CA GLU A 297 -3.71 14.97 -17.28
C GLU A 297 -4.47 13.64 -17.36
N ILE A 298 -5.25 13.31 -16.32
CA ILE A 298 -5.92 12.02 -16.23
C ILE A 298 -7.32 12.10 -16.83
N GLU A 299 -7.52 11.36 -17.88
CA GLU A 299 -8.83 11.15 -18.50
C GLU A 299 -9.45 9.84 -18.01
N VAL A 300 -10.75 9.85 -17.74
CA VAL A 300 -11.50 8.66 -17.34
C VAL A 300 -12.62 8.43 -18.33
N THR A 301 -12.64 7.25 -18.93
CA THR A 301 -13.65 6.80 -19.90
C THR A 301 -14.41 5.58 -19.35
N ILE A 302 -15.66 5.43 -19.78
CA ILE A 302 -16.47 4.23 -19.50
C ILE A 302 -16.03 3.13 -20.48
N LEU A 303 -15.86 1.88 -19.98
CA LEU A 303 -15.60 0.68 -20.78
C LEU A 303 -16.87 -0.12 -21.01
#